data_5ede7027a26e7552329bd5374928af9d
#
_entry.id   5ede7027a26e7552329bd5374928af9d
#
_cell.length_a   1.000
_cell.length_b   1.000
_cell.length_c   1.000
_cell.angle_alpha   90.00
_cell.angle_beta   90.00
_cell.angle_gamma   90.00
#
_symmetry.space_group_name_H-M   'P 1'
#
loop_
_entity.id
_entity.type
_entity.pdbx_description
1 polymer ?
#
loop_
_entity_poly.entity_id
_entity_poly.type
_entity_poly.pdbx_seq_one_letter_code
_entity_poly.pdbx_strand_id
1 'polypeptide(L)'
;MQFKKLPILAFLLAFGASLLAQDRYLEPVFNQVTKTTALYGSNFTILPALFGGHATRQPLQVDVYTPTGDTKTDRPLIIYLHTGNFFPFPQNGSCGGALNDSSNVEFATRLAKMGYVVAVAEYRQGWAATHPQELVRRFFLINAAYRGVQDVRSCIRYFKKTADVGGNPWGVDPNKIVVWGQGTGGYLSLATAYLDKFSEIYTTNDPNKFKLQVAPGVFLPDVQQSYNGDIDG
;
A
#
# COMPACT_ATOMS: atom_id res chain seq x y z
N MET A 1 10.03 -11.07 -63.39
CA MET A 1 9.09 -11.57 -62.33
C MET A 1 9.72 -11.21 -60.98
N GLN A 2 9.35 -10.04 -60.39
CA GLN A 2 9.89 -9.59 -59.12
C GLN A 2 8.97 -10.10 -58.00
N PHE A 3 9.43 -11.06 -57.25
CA PHE A 3 8.74 -11.54 -56.08
C PHE A 3 8.82 -10.46 -54.96
N LYS A 4 7.66 -9.98 -54.53
CA LYS A 4 7.49 -9.07 -53.40
C LYS A 4 7.92 -9.76 -52.10
N LYS A 5 9.17 -9.56 -51.68
CA LYS A 5 9.72 -10.09 -50.41
C LYS A 5 9.26 -9.32 -49.13
N LEU A 6 8.43 -8.26 -49.32
CA LEU A 6 8.02 -7.35 -48.26
C LEU A 6 7.11 -7.97 -47.16
N PRO A 7 6.13 -8.86 -47.49
CA PRO A 7 5.21 -9.37 -46.46
C PRO A 7 5.84 -10.38 -45.51
N ILE A 8 6.87 -11.12 -45.94
CA ILE A 8 7.53 -12.12 -45.09
C ILE A 8 8.40 -11.43 -44.00
N LEU A 9 9.08 -10.35 -44.34
CA LEU A 9 9.90 -9.61 -43.38
C LEU A 9 9.03 -8.90 -42.31
N ALA A 10 7.88 -8.33 -42.72
CA ALA A 10 6.92 -7.71 -41.80
C ALA A 10 6.28 -8.73 -40.85
N PHE A 11 6.02 -9.94 -41.32
CA PHE A 11 5.47 -11.02 -40.50
C PHE A 11 6.48 -11.56 -39.48
N LEU A 12 7.75 -11.68 -39.86
CA LEU A 12 8.83 -12.09 -38.95
C LEU A 12 9.11 -11.03 -37.86
N LEU A 13 9.03 -9.73 -38.18
CA LEU A 13 9.16 -8.65 -37.21
C LEU A 13 7.98 -8.60 -36.22
N ALA A 14 6.75 -8.87 -36.69
CA ALA A 14 5.58 -8.93 -35.83
C ALA A 14 5.62 -10.14 -34.86
N PHE A 15 6.16 -11.28 -35.31
CA PHE A 15 6.32 -12.47 -34.46
C PHE A 15 7.44 -12.30 -33.42
N GLY A 16 8.52 -11.62 -33.75
CA GLY A 16 9.61 -11.29 -32.82
C GLY A 16 9.17 -10.34 -31.72
N ALA A 17 8.31 -9.35 -32.03
CA ALA A 17 7.75 -8.43 -31.02
C ALA A 17 6.80 -9.12 -30.03
N SER A 18 6.10 -10.17 -30.44
CA SER A 18 5.20 -10.95 -29.59
C SER A 18 5.97 -11.80 -28.56
N LEU A 19 7.16 -12.28 -28.88
CA LEU A 19 8.00 -13.06 -27.97
C LEU A 19 8.60 -12.20 -26.86
N LEU A 20 8.97 -10.96 -27.15
CA LEU A 20 9.49 -10.01 -26.11
C LEU A 20 8.39 -9.50 -25.18
N ALA A 21 7.12 -9.53 -25.60
CA ALA A 21 6.00 -9.14 -24.76
C ALA A 21 5.60 -10.23 -23.73
N GLN A 22 6.03 -11.47 -23.94
CA GLN A 22 5.64 -12.62 -23.12
C GLN A 22 6.48 -12.73 -21.84
N ASP A 23 7.67 -12.17 -21.80
CA ASP A 23 8.56 -12.24 -20.62
C ASP A 23 8.33 -11.09 -19.63
N ARG A 24 7.73 -9.99 -20.10
CA ARG A 24 7.41 -8.85 -19.23
C ARG A 24 6.40 -9.28 -18.15
N TYR A 25 6.62 -8.87 -16.93
CA TYR A 25 5.88 -9.22 -15.72
C TYR A 25 6.14 -10.64 -15.18
N LEU A 26 6.92 -11.46 -15.87
CA LEU A 26 7.32 -12.80 -15.43
C LEU A 26 8.82 -12.86 -15.11
N GLU A 27 9.64 -12.25 -15.94
CA GLU A 27 11.10 -12.23 -15.80
C GLU A 27 11.65 -10.81 -15.75
N PRO A 28 12.85 -10.59 -15.15
CA PRO A 28 13.51 -9.30 -15.16
C PRO A 28 13.94 -8.90 -16.57
N VAL A 29 13.26 -7.91 -17.15
CA VAL A 29 13.55 -7.38 -18.49
C VAL A 29 14.24 -6.00 -18.45
N PHE A 30 14.34 -5.39 -17.26
CA PHE A 30 15.02 -4.12 -17.03
C PHE A 30 16.21 -4.29 -16.09
N ASN A 31 17.33 -3.65 -16.41
CA ASN A 31 18.56 -3.73 -15.62
C ASN A 31 18.56 -2.76 -14.43
N GLN A 32 17.91 -1.61 -14.58
CA GLN A 32 17.92 -0.52 -13.61
C GLN A 32 16.51 -0.11 -13.19
N VAL A 33 16.41 0.40 -11.97
CA VAL A 33 15.19 0.88 -11.36
C VAL A 33 15.40 2.29 -10.84
N THR A 34 14.45 3.17 -11.10
CA THR A 34 14.38 4.52 -10.55
C THR A 34 13.46 4.50 -9.35
N LYS A 35 13.95 5.03 -8.21
CA LYS A 35 13.16 5.24 -7.00
C LYS A 35 12.83 6.71 -6.84
N THR A 36 11.57 7.04 -6.57
CA THR A 36 11.10 8.37 -6.19
C THR A 36 10.26 8.30 -4.93
N THR A 37 10.34 9.31 -4.07
CA THR A 37 9.51 9.41 -2.86
C THR A 37 8.44 10.46 -3.06
N ALA A 38 7.20 10.15 -2.69
CA ALA A 38 6.07 11.06 -2.77
C ALA A 38 5.28 11.05 -1.45
N LEU A 39 4.46 12.08 -1.25
CA LEU A 39 3.46 12.14 -0.18
C LEU A 39 2.10 11.79 -0.77
N TYR A 40 1.48 10.71 -0.30
CA TYR A 40 0.18 10.29 -0.77
C TYR A 40 -0.98 10.78 0.12
N GLY A 41 -0.65 11.23 1.34
CA GLY A 41 -1.64 11.72 2.29
C GLY A 41 -1.01 12.30 3.56
N SER A 42 -1.87 12.70 4.46
CA SER A 42 -1.49 13.13 5.82
C SER A 42 -2.69 12.91 6.75
N ASN A 43 -2.46 12.28 7.90
CA ASN A 43 -3.52 12.06 8.88
C ASN A 43 -2.96 12.03 10.30
N PHE A 44 -3.84 12.03 11.31
CA PHE A 44 -3.44 12.02 12.70
C PHE A 44 -2.89 10.65 13.13
N THR A 45 -1.72 10.65 13.79
CA THR A 45 -1.14 9.49 14.45
C THR A 45 -1.27 9.61 15.96
N ILE A 46 -1.45 8.45 16.62
CA ILE A 46 -1.48 8.36 18.09
C ILE A 46 -0.12 8.04 18.71
N LEU A 47 0.92 7.84 17.89
CA LEU A 47 2.24 7.46 18.40
C LEU A 47 2.73 8.37 19.53
N PRO A 48 2.71 9.70 19.40
CA PRO A 48 3.13 10.56 20.52
C PRO A 48 2.24 10.43 21.75
N ALA A 49 0.93 10.19 21.57
CA ALA A 49 -0.01 10.04 22.68
C ALA A 49 0.24 8.76 23.51
N LEU A 50 0.79 7.69 22.90
CA LEU A 50 1.19 6.49 23.63
C LEU A 50 2.35 6.73 24.62
N PHE A 51 3.08 7.82 24.46
CA PHE A 51 4.23 8.22 25.30
C PHE A 51 3.97 9.52 26.08
N GLY A 52 2.70 9.84 26.36
CA GLY A 52 2.31 11.01 27.15
C GLY A 52 2.21 12.33 26.40
N GLY A 53 2.33 12.31 25.06
CA GLY A 53 2.10 13.46 24.21
C GLY A 53 0.66 13.56 23.71
N HIS A 54 0.47 14.25 22.59
CA HIS A 54 -0.83 14.40 21.92
C HIS A 54 -0.80 13.80 20.52
N ALA A 55 -1.96 13.46 19.98
CA ALA A 55 -2.09 13.07 18.59
C ALA A 55 -1.61 14.22 17.67
N THR A 56 -0.76 13.89 16.71
CA THR A 56 -0.16 14.85 15.77
C THR A 56 -0.42 14.44 14.33
N ARG A 57 -0.35 15.38 13.40
CA ARG A 57 -0.40 15.06 11.98
C ARG A 57 0.87 14.38 11.53
N GLN A 58 0.72 13.22 10.89
CA GLN A 58 1.80 12.46 10.27
C GLN A 58 1.64 12.55 8.75
N PRO A 59 2.64 13.03 7.99
CA PRO A 59 2.67 12.85 6.56
C PRO A 59 2.85 11.36 6.24
N LEU A 60 2.18 10.89 5.19
CA LEU A 60 2.24 9.50 4.73
C LEU A 60 3.03 9.43 3.44
N GLN A 61 4.18 8.79 3.51
CA GLN A 61 5.11 8.66 2.39
C GLN A 61 4.91 7.36 1.62
N VAL A 62 5.30 7.39 0.35
CA VAL A 62 5.38 6.22 -0.50
C VAL A 62 6.65 6.29 -1.34
N ASP A 63 7.42 5.21 -1.35
CA ASP A 63 8.56 5.02 -2.24
C ASP A 63 8.11 4.29 -3.50
N VAL A 64 8.18 4.96 -4.64
CA VAL A 64 7.74 4.42 -5.93
C VAL A 64 8.94 3.97 -6.74
N TYR A 65 8.95 2.70 -7.10
CA TYR A 65 9.97 2.04 -7.91
C TYR A 65 9.45 1.80 -9.32
N THR A 66 10.15 2.32 -10.31
CA THR A 66 9.79 2.17 -11.73
C THR A 66 10.97 1.66 -12.54
N PRO A 67 10.76 0.87 -13.61
CA PRO A 67 11.84 0.47 -14.51
C PRO A 67 12.45 1.71 -15.18
N THR A 68 13.77 1.85 -15.11
CA THR A 68 14.47 2.97 -15.74
C THR A 68 14.44 2.83 -17.27
N GLY A 69 14.03 3.88 -17.96
CA GLY A 69 13.95 3.91 -19.43
C GLY A 69 12.72 3.26 -20.03
N ASP A 70 11.80 2.76 -19.21
CA ASP A 70 10.51 2.22 -19.69
C ASP A 70 9.51 3.35 -20.01
N THR A 71 9.02 3.37 -21.22
CA THR A 71 8.07 4.39 -21.72
C THR A 71 6.61 3.98 -21.64
N LYS A 72 6.31 2.79 -21.10
CA LYS A 72 4.94 2.28 -20.98
C LYS A 72 4.14 3.11 -19.96
N THR A 73 2.90 3.44 -20.28
CA THR A 73 2.03 4.32 -19.48
C THR A 73 0.81 3.64 -18.87
N ASP A 74 0.71 2.31 -19.01
CA ASP A 74 -0.41 1.48 -18.54
C ASP A 74 0.10 0.26 -17.74
N ARG A 75 1.12 0.49 -16.89
CA ARG A 75 1.75 -0.55 -16.07
C ARG A 75 0.87 -0.94 -14.89
N PRO A 76 0.79 -2.23 -14.54
CA PRO A 76 0.22 -2.65 -13.27
C PRO A 76 0.98 -2.04 -12.10
N LEU A 77 0.23 -1.58 -11.10
CA LEU A 77 0.76 -1.07 -9.83
C LEU A 77 0.65 -2.14 -8.74
N ILE A 78 1.73 -2.35 -8.01
CA ILE A 78 1.74 -3.15 -6.78
C ILE A 78 1.97 -2.19 -5.61
N ILE A 79 0.96 -2.01 -4.75
CA ILE A 79 1.12 -1.31 -3.47
C ILE A 79 1.58 -2.34 -2.45
N TYR A 80 2.83 -2.22 -2.01
CA TYR A 80 3.44 -3.12 -1.05
C TYR A 80 3.44 -2.51 0.35
N LEU A 81 2.92 -3.27 1.32
CA LEU A 81 2.78 -2.89 2.71
C LEU A 81 3.75 -3.69 3.58
N HIS A 82 4.64 -2.99 4.27
CA HIS A 82 5.65 -3.60 5.14
C HIS A 82 5.03 -4.25 6.40
N THR A 83 5.79 -5.09 7.07
CA THR A 83 5.45 -5.67 8.38
C THR A 83 5.77 -4.69 9.52
N GLY A 84 5.86 -5.13 10.76
CA GLY A 84 6.31 -4.36 11.92
C GLY A 84 5.35 -4.39 13.10
N ASN A 85 4.35 -5.30 13.14
CA ASN A 85 3.40 -5.44 14.24
C ASN A 85 2.64 -4.15 14.59
N PHE A 86 2.42 -3.27 13.61
CA PHE A 86 1.90 -1.92 13.79
C PHE A 86 2.75 -1.04 14.73
N PHE A 87 4.07 -1.29 14.79
CA PHE A 87 5.03 -0.44 15.49
C PHE A 87 6.09 0.10 14.54
N PRO A 88 6.53 1.36 14.72
CA PRO A 88 7.67 1.89 14.01
C PRO A 88 8.98 1.26 14.52
N PHE A 89 10.03 1.37 13.72
CA PHE A 89 11.38 1.05 14.18
C PHE A 89 11.86 2.11 15.21
N PRO A 90 12.52 1.72 16.30
CA PRO A 90 13.00 0.37 16.65
C PRO A 90 11.99 -0.46 17.50
N GLN A 91 10.82 0.06 17.81
CA GLN A 91 9.86 -0.59 18.72
C GLN A 91 9.34 -1.93 18.20
N ASN A 92 9.37 -2.16 16.88
CA ASN A 92 8.98 -3.43 16.28
C ASN A 92 10.02 -4.55 16.47
N GLY A 93 11.26 -4.22 16.84
CA GLY A 93 12.34 -5.17 17.11
C GLY A 93 12.80 -6.02 15.91
N SER A 94 12.37 -5.72 14.70
CA SER A 94 12.63 -6.54 13.50
C SER A 94 12.86 -5.69 12.25
N CYS A 95 13.36 -6.35 11.19
CA CYS A 95 13.43 -5.80 9.84
C CYS A 95 12.04 -5.76 9.18
N GLY A 96 11.87 -4.92 8.15
CA GLY A 96 10.67 -4.88 7.33
C GLY A 96 9.59 -3.89 7.80
N GLY A 97 9.86 -3.13 8.86
CA GLY A 97 8.95 -2.16 9.45
C GLY A 97 9.12 -0.71 8.96
N ALA A 98 9.95 -0.47 7.97
CA ALA A 98 10.21 0.85 7.39
C ALA A 98 10.31 0.77 5.86
N LEU A 99 10.08 1.89 5.18
CA LEU A 99 10.13 1.94 3.71
C LEU A 99 11.48 1.52 3.13
N ASN A 100 12.57 1.85 3.83
CA ASN A 100 13.95 1.62 3.39
C ASN A 100 14.57 0.32 3.91
N ASP A 101 13.80 -0.55 4.54
CA ASP A 101 14.31 -1.87 4.92
C ASP A 101 14.77 -2.67 3.70
N SER A 102 15.89 -3.36 3.83
CA SER A 102 16.52 -4.09 2.73
C SER A 102 15.59 -5.08 2.04
N SER A 103 14.73 -5.76 2.81
CA SER A 103 13.73 -6.69 2.26
C SER A 103 12.69 -5.99 1.38
N ASN A 104 12.21 -4.82 1.80
CA ASN A 104 11.23 -4.03 1.06
C ASN A 104 11.84 -3.47 -0.23
N VAL A 105 13.07 -2.94 -0.12
CA VAL A 105 13.83 -2.39 -1.27
C VAL A 105 14.12 -3.47 -2.30
N GLU A 106 14.59 -4.63 -1.86
CA GLU A 106 14.93 -5.75 -2.75
C GLU A 106 13.68 -6.29 -3.46
N PHE A 107 12.61 -6.49 -2.72
CA PHE A 107 11.33 -6.94 -3.26
C PHE A 107 10.80 -5.98 -4.33
N ALA A 108 10.73 -4.68 -3.99
CA ALA A 108 10.27 -3.65 -4.91
C ALA A 108 11.16 -3.54 -6.16
N THR A 109 12.47 -3.65 -5.98
CA THR A 109 13.44 -3.59 -7.08
C THR A 109 13.29 -4.76 -8.04
N ARG A 110 13.12 -5.99 -7.53
CA ARG A 110 12.92 -7.19 -8.37
C ARG A 110 11.66 -7.07 -9.22
N LEU A 111 10.54 -6.71 -8.62
CA LEU A 111 9.28 -6.56 -9.35
C LEU A 111 9.32 -5.39 -10.35
N ALA A 112 9.95 -4.27 -9.99
CA ALA A 112 10.14 -3.17 -10.92
C ALA A 112 10.99 -3.58 -12.12
N LYS A 113 12.04 -4.40 -11.94
CA LYS A 113 12.82 -4.97 -13.05
C LYS A 113 11.99 -5.86 -13.98
N MET A 114 10.90 -6.43 -13.50
CA MET A 114 9.95 -7.20 -14.34
C MET A 114 8.98 -6.29 -15.11
N GLY A 115 8.97 -4.98 -14.85
CA GLY A 115 8.13 -4.02 -15.57
C GLY A 115 6.93 -3.50 -14.80
N TYR A 116 6.75 -3.88 -13.53
CA TYR A 116 5.73 -3.31 -12.67
C TYR A 116 6.11 -1.91 -12.18
N VAL A 117 5.11 -1.13 -11.77
CA VAL A 117 5.32 -0.03 -10.84
C VAL A 117 5.09 -0.58 -9.43
N VAL A 118 6.04 -0.37 -8.52
CA VAL A 118 5.91 -0.85 -7.14
C VAL A 118 5.96 0.33 -6.20
N ALA A 119 4.94 0.46 -5.37
CA ALA A 119 4.79 1.51 -4.38
C ALA A 119 4.90 0.91 -2.97
N VAL A 120 6.04 1.08 -2.31
CA VAL A 120 6.21 0.72 -0.90
C VAL A 120 5.59 1.83 -0.07
N ALA A 121 4.45 1.57 0.55
CA ALA A 121 3.66 2.59 1.26
C ALA A 121 3.86 2.51 2.77
N GLU A 122 4.10 3.67 3.38
CA GLU A 122 3.98 3.87 4.82
C GLU A 122 2.50 3.83 5.22
N TYR A 123 2.22 3.43 6.44
CA TYR A 123 0.90 3.53 7.05
C TYR A 123 1.03 3.87 8.53
N ARG A 124 0.01 4.49 9.12
CA ARG A 124 0.03 4.89 10.52
C ARG A 124 0.10 3.70 11.45
N GLN A 125 1.07 3.73 12.33
CA GLN A 125 1.37 2.69 13.30
C GLN A 125 1.05 3.18 14.72
N GLY A 126 1.16 2.27 15.68
CA GLY A 126 1.04 2.55 17.10
C GLY A 126 -0.20 1.96 17.74
N TRP A 127 0.01 1.22 18.84
CA TRP A 127 -1.02 0.70 19.72
C TRP A 127 -0.47 0.40 21.11
N ALA A 128 -1.35 0.29 22.10
CA ALA A 128 -0.95 0.14 23.51
C ALA A 128 -0.68 -1.35 23.86
N ALA A 129 0.37 -1.95 23.29
CA ALA A 129 0.67 -3.39 23.43
C ALA A 129 1.00 -3.83 24.86
N THR A 130 1.55 -2.93 25.66
CA THR A 130 1.98 -3.19 27.05
C THR A 130 0.92 -2.82 28.10
N HIS A 131 -0.26 -2.36 27.66
CA HIS A 131 -1.31 -1.99 28.60
C HIS A 131 -1.75 -3.20 29.44
N PRO A 132 -1.92 -3.07 30.77
CA PRO A 132 -2.22 -4.21 31.64
C PRO A 132 -3.56 -4.88 31.32
N GLN A 133 -4.57 -4.11 30.91
CA GLN A 133 -5.88 -4.63 30.56
C GLN A 133 -5.91 -5.15 29.13
N GLU A 134 -6.27 -6.42 28.95
CA GLU A 134 -6.34 -7.06 27.62
C GLU A 134 -7.34 -6.37 26.69
N LEU A 135 -8.51 -5.97 27.21
CA LEU A 135 -9.53 -5.28 26.42
C LEU A 135 -9.00 -3.99 25.78
N VAL A 136 -8.18 -3.24 26.51
CA VAL A 136 -7.55 -2.01 26.02
C VAL A 136 -6.53 -2.36 24.93
N ARG A 137 -5.70 -3.39 25.12
CA ARG A 137 -4.75 -3.84 24.08
C ARG A 137 -5.47 -4.22 22.79
N ARG A 138 -6.54 -5.00 22.88
CA ARG A 138 -7.35 -5.41 21.72
C ARG A 138 -7.95 -4.21 21.00
N PHE A 139 -8.51 -3.28 21.75
CA PHE A 139 -9.09 -2.05 21.21
C PHE A 139 -8.06 -1.26 20.41
N PHE A 140 -6.89 -0.99 20.98
CA PHE A 140 -5.84 -0.23 20.30
C PHE A 140 -5.27 -0.97 19.08
N LEU A 141 -5.14 -2.29 19.13
CA LEU A 141 -4.65 -3.09 18.00
C LEU A 141 -5.61 -3.02 16.80
N ILE A 142 -6.92 -3.16 17.04
CA ILE A 142 -7.91 -3.07 15.96
C ILE A 142 -7.95 -1.67 15.37
N ASN A 143 -7.85 -0.62 16.21
CA ASN A 143 -7.75 0.74 15.70
C ASN A 143 -6.49 0.97 14.86
N ALA A 144 -5.36 0.35 15.22
CA ALA A 144 -4.15 0.42 14.41
C ALA A 144 -4.37 -0.23 13.04
N ALA A 145 -4.99 -1.41 13.00
CA ALA A 145 -5.32 -2.07 11.74
C ALA A 145 -6.29 -1.22 10.89
N TYR A 146 -7.32 -0.65 11.52
CA TYR A 146 -8.29 0.20 10.83
C TYR A 146 -7.66 1.47 10.23
N ARG A 147 -6.80 2.17 10.99
CA ARG A 147 -6.04 3.32 10.45
C ARG A 147 -5.18 2.91 9.26
N GLY A 148 -4.54 1.74 9.34
CA GLY A 148 -3.77 1.20 8.22
C GLY A 148 -4.64 0.97 6.97
N VAL A 149 -5.85 0.40 7.10
CA VAL A 149 -6.78 0.23 5.97
C VAL A 149 -7.15 1.57 5.33
N GLN A 150 -7.43 2.59 6.14
CA GLN A 150 -7.72 3.95 5.63
C GLN A 150 -6.54 4.51 4.83
N ASP A 151 -5.32 4.33 5.35
CA ASP A 151 -4.11 4.81 4.69
C ASP A 151 -3.85 4.08 3.38
N VAL A 152 -4.05 2.75 3.33
CA VAL A 152 -3.95 1.97 2.09
C VAL A 152 -4.96 2.43 1.04
N ARG A 153 -6.19 2.67 1.42
CA ARG A 153 -7.23 3.20 0.52
C ARG A 153 -6.90 4.60 0.03
N SER A 154 -6.35 5.44 0.90
CA SER A 154 -5.86 6.76 0.50
C SER A 154 -4.71 6.66 -0.51
N CYS A 155 -3.81 5.70 -0.35
CA CYS A 155 -2.75 5.42 -1.30
C CYS A 155 -3.30 4.97 -2.66
N ILE A 156 -4.29 4.07 -2.68
CA ILE A 156 -4.97 3.63 -3.91
C ILE A 156 -5.60 4.84 -4.63
N ARG A 157 -6.36 5.68 -3.89
CA ARG A 157 -6.99 6.89 -4.46
C ARG A 157 -5.96 7.88 -5.00
N TYR A 158 -4.83 8.02 -4.31
CA TYR A 158 -3.73 8.87 -4.75
C TYR A 158 -3.21 8.44 -6.13
N PHE A 159 -2.92 7.14 -6.32
CA PHE A 159 -2.44 6.65 -7.61
C PHE A 159 -3.50 6.73 -8.71
N LYS A 160 -4.76 6.42 -8.41
CA LYS A 160 -5.87 6.62 -9.36
C LYS A 160 -5.97 8.08 -9.79
N LYS A 161 -5.99 9.01 -8.84
CA LYS A 161 -6.06 10.43 -9.12
C LYS A 161 -4.87 10.93 -9.94
N THR A 162 -3.66 10.51 -9.64
CA THR A 162 -2.47 10.92 -10.40
C THR A 162 -2.46 10.34 -11.81
N ALA A 163 -3.02 9.15 -12.02
CA ALA A 163 -3.19 8.57 -13.34
C ALA A 163 -4.24 9.33 -14.17
N ASP A 164 -5.38 9.70 -13.57
CA ASP A 164 -6.49 10.32 -14.28
C ASP A 164 -6.26 11.82 -14.56
N VAL A 165 -5.81 12.57 -13.57
CA VAL A 165 -5.73 14.05 -13.67
C VAL A 165 -4.35 14.63 -13.35
N GLY A 166 -3.42 13.82 -12.88
CA GLY A 166 -2.06 14.23 -12.48
C GLY A 166 -0.99 14.00 -13.54
N GLY A 167 -1.35 13.73 -14.79
CA GLY A 167 -0.41 13.47 -15.89
C GLY A 167 0.30 12.12 -15.82
N ASN A 168 -0.15 11.23 -14.95
CA ASN A 168 0.36 9.86 -14.78
C ASN A 168 1.89 9.75 -14.70
N PRO A 169 2.55 10.39 -13.75
CA PRO A 169 4.01 10.52 -13.71
C PRO A 169 4.73 9.17 -13.60
N TRP A 170 4.06 8.14 -13.13
CA TRP A 170 4.63 6.79 -13.01
C TRP A 170 4.12 5.80 -14.07
N GLY A 171 3.29 6.23 -15.01
CA GLY A 171 2.75 5.38 -16.07
C GLY A 171 1.94 4.19 -15.53
N VAL A 172 1.08 4.41 -14.55
CA VAL A 172 0.23 3.40 -13.91
C VAL A 172 -1.08 3.23 -14.68
N ASP A 173 -1.56 1.98 -14.81
CA ASP A 173 -2.95 1.72 -15.19
C ASP A 173 -3.83 1.77 -13.91
N PRO A 174 -4.75 2.73 -13.77
CA PRO A 174 -5.58 2.88 -12.57
C PRO A 174 -6.55 1.71 -12.34
N ASN A 175 -6.72 0.83 -13.34
CA ASN A 175 -7.57 -0.36 -13.24
C ASN A 175 -6.78 -1.64 -12.90
N LYS A 176 -5.44 -1.56 -12.83
CA LYS A 176 -4.57 -2.69 -12.53
C LYS A 176 -3.76 -2.43 -11.26
N ILE A 177 -4.44 -2.34 -10.13
CA ILE A 177 -3.82 -2.10 -8.83
C ILE A 177 -3.94 -3.36 -7.98
N VAL A 178 -2.80 -3.84 -7.48
CA VAL A 178 -2.68 -4.96 -6.55
C VAL A 178 -2.20 -4.42 -5.22
N VAL A 179 -2.82 -4.83 -4.13
CA VAL A 179 -2.33 -4.59 -2.77
C VAL A 179 -1.70 -5.87 -2.26
N TRP A 180 -0.45 -5.80 -1.85
CA TRP A 180 0.32 -6.91 -1.32
C TRP A 180 1.04 -6.49 -0.05
N GLY A 181 1.16 -7.40 0.91
CA GLY A 181 1.85 -7.08 2.16
C GLY A 181 2.41 -8.30 2.87
N GLN A 182 3.34 -8.02 3.78
CA GLN A 182 3.97 -9.00 4.64
C GLN A 182 3.57 -8.76 6.10
N GLY A 183 3.32 -9.82 6.89
CA GLY A 183 2.96 -9.70 8.28
C GLY A 183 1.72 -8.83 8.49
N THR A 184 1.84 -7.74 9.24
CA THR A 184 0.74 -6.76 9.43
C THR A 184 0.31 -6.11 8.13
N GLY A 185 1.22 -5.89 7.17
CA GLY A 185 0.86 -5.44 5.83
C GLY A 185 -0.02 -6.45 5.09
N GLY A 186 0.17 -7.75 5.31
CA GLY A 186 -0.71 -8.80 4.78
C GLY A 186 -2.12 -8.72 5.35
N TYR A 187 -2.27 -8.46 6.66
CA TYR A 187 -3.58 -8.19 7.27
C TYR A 187 -4.26 -6.97 6.65
N LEU A 188 -3.50 -5.89 6.43
CA LEU A 188 -4.04 -4.68 5.80
C LEU A 188 -4.48 -4.95 4.36
N SER A 189 -3.72 -5.75 3.60
CA SER A 189 -4.07 -6.12 2.22
C SER A 189 -5.41 -6.86 2.17
N LEU A 190 -5.59 -7.87 3.03
CA LEU A 190 -6.84 -8.62 3.13
C LEU A 190 -7.99 -7.73 3.62
N ALA A 191 -7.76 -6.96 4.69
CA ALA A 191 -8.79 -6.07 5.23
C ALA A 191 -9.21 -5.00 4.21
N THR A 192 -8.29 -4.45 3.42
CA THR A 192 -8.62 -3.50 2.36
C THR A 192 -9.47 -4.11 1.25
N ALA A 193 -9.28 -5.40 0.96
CA ALA A 193 -10.03 -6.11 -0.08
C ALA A 193 -11.44 -6.52 0.37
N TYR A 194 -11.63 -6.83 1.65
CA TYR A 194 -12.88 -7.43 2.14
C TYR A 194 -13.76 -6.51 2.99
N LEU A 195 -13.19 -5.47 3.62
CA LEU A 195 -13.97 -4.51 4.41
C LEU A 195 -14.48 -3.41 3.47
N ASP A 196 -15.74 -3.43 3.11
CA ASP A 196 -16.35 -2.41 2.26
C ASP A 196 -17.35 -1.50 3.00
N LYS A 197 -17.78 -1.90 4.19
CA LYS A 197 -18.74 -1.14 5.01
C LYS A 197 -18.25 -0.92 6.43
N PHE A 198 -18.52 0.26 6.96
CA PHE A 198 -18.24 0.57 8.35
C PHE A 198 -18.90 -0.40 9.33
N SER A 199 -20.11 -0.86 9.05
CA SER A 199 -20.84 -1.84 9.86
C SER A 199 -20.13 -3.18 10.02
N GLU A 200 -19.17 -3.50 9.17
CA GLU A 200 -18.35 -4.72 9.28
C GLU A 200 -17.29 -4.62 10.36
N ILE A 201 -16.86 -3.41 10.67
CA ILE A 201 -15.91 -3.12 11.75
C ILE A 201 -16.65 -2.97 13.07
N TYR A 202 -17.81 -2.34 13.03
CA TYR A 202 -18.62 -2.04 14.21
C TYR A 202 -19.87 -2.92 14.26
N THR A 203 -19.91 -3.90 15.17
CA THR A 203 -21.13 -4.69 15.40
C THR A 203 -21.62 -4.51 16.82
N THR A 204 -22.84 -4.01 16.96
CA THR A 204 -23.51 -3.83 18.24
C THR A 204 -24.15 -5.11 18.77
N ASN A 205 -24.39 -6.12 17.92
CA ASN A 205 -25.32 -7.21 18.20
C ASN A 205 -24.68 -8.60 18.30
N ASP A 206 -23.38 -8.77 18.00
CA ASP A 206 -22.68 -10.05 18.13
C ASP A 206 -21.68 -9.99 19.29
N PRO A 207 -21.91 -10.73 20.41
CA PRO A 207 -20.99 -10.72 21.54
C PRO A 207 -19.62 -11.34 21.20
N ASN A 208 -19.51 -12.08 20.11
CA ASN A 208 -18.27 -12.71 19.65
C ASN A 208 -17.51 -11.83 18.64
N LYS A 209 -18.17 -10.84 18.05
CA LYS A 209 -17.51 -9.84 17.21
C LYS A 209 -16.99 -8.69 18.06
N PHE A 210 -15.86 -8.17 17.63
CA PHE A 210 -15.15 -7.12 18.32
C PHE A 210 -16.03 -5.86 18.42
N LYS A 211 -16.51 -5.55 19.63
CA LYS A 211 -17.15 -4.27 19.90
C LYS A 211 -16.05 -3.23 20.05
N LEU A 212 -16.01 -2.25 19.16
CA LEU A 212 -15.31 -0.98 19.39
C LEU A 212 -16.05 -0.22 20.53
N GLN A 213 -16.09 -0.81 21.73
CA GLN A 213 -16.52 -0.05 22.90
C GLN A 213 -15.36 0.82 23.32
N VAL A 214 -15.53 2.10 23.15
CA VAL A 214 -14.70 3.08 23.84
C VAL A 214 -14.84 2.78 25.33
N ALA A 215 -13.77 2.34 25.98
CA ALA A 215 -13.78 2.21 27.43
C ALA A 215 -14.16 3.59 28.02
N PRO A 216 -15.02 3.65 29.04
CA PRO A 216 -15.40 4.93 29.64
C PRO A 216 -14.15 5.72 29.99
N GLY A 217 -13.99 6.91 29.42
CA GLY A 217 -12.84 7.81 29.66
C GLY A 217 -11.70 7.73 28.65
N VAL A 218 -11.72 6.82 27.69
CA VAL A 218 -10.73 6.80 26.59
C VAL A 218 -11.33 7.50 25.37
N PHE A 219 -11.06 8.77 25.23
CA PHE A 219 -11.42 9.56 24.06
C PHE A 219 -10.28 9.45 23.05
N LEU A 220 -10.52 8.80 21.91
CA LEU A 220 -9.60 8.80 20.77
C LEU A 220 -10.20 9.72 19.68
N PRO A 221 -9.77 10.98 19.61
CA PRO A 221 -10.30 11.94 18.65
C PRO A 221 -10.13 11.51 17.20
N ASP A 222 -9.07 10.76 16.91
CA ASP A 222 -8.73 10.28 15.58
C ASP A 222 -9.67 9.18 15.07
N VAL A 223 -10.29 8.39 15.92
CA VAL A 223 -11.29 7.41 15.49
C VAL A 223 -12.54 8.13 15.00
N GLN A 224 -12.95 9.19 15.65
CA GLN A 224 -14.17 9.93 15.32
C GLN A 224 -14.03 10.82 14.08
N GLN A 225 -12.84 11.35 13.81
CA GLN A 225 -12.56 12.13 12.60
C GLN A 225 -12.30 11.26 11.36
N SER A 226 -11.88 10.01 11.55
CA SER A 226 -11.71 9.04 10.47
C SER A 226 -13.02 8.50 9.90
N TYR A 227 -14.14 8.74 10.56
CA TYR A 227 -15.46 8.24 10.16
C TYR A 227 -16.08 8.93 8.94
N ASN A 228 -15.53 10.06 8.53
CA ASN A 228 -16.11 10.83 7.44
C ASN A 228 -15.68 10.31 6.06
N GLY A 229 -16.22 9.18 5.66
CA GLY A 229 -16.36 8.84 4.25
C GLY A 229 -15.23 8.04 3.58
N ASP A 230 -14.22 7.55 4.32
CA ASP A 230 -13.09 6.85 3.69
C ASP A 230 -13.32 5.35 3.43
N ILE A 231 -14.42 4.77 3.91
CA ILE A 231 -14.77 3.37 3.63
C ILE A 231 -15.82 3.27 2.52
N ASP A 232 -16.73 4.25 2.43
CA ASP A 232 -17.86 4.23 1.50
C ASP A 232 -17.57 4.92 0.15
N GLY A 233 -16.31 5.30 -0.12
CA GLY A 233 -15.97 6.11 -1.29
C GLY A 233 -15.22 5.39 -2.39
#